data_c2cd911bafe4415b97f034bd2db0eb83
#
_entry.id   c2cd911bafe4415b97f034bd2db0eb83
#
_cell.length_a   1.000
_cell.length_b   1.000
_cell.length_c   1.000
_cell.angle_alpha   90.00
_cell.angle_beta   90.00
_cell.angle_gamma   90.00
#
_symmetry.space_group_name_H-M   'P 1'
#
loop_
_entity.id
_entity.type
_entity.pdbx_description
1 polymer ?
#
loop_
_entity_poly.entity_id
_entity_poly.type
_entity_poly.pdbx_seq_one_letter_code
_entity_poly.pdbx_strand_id
1 'polypeptide(L)'
;MELLTYVLLIIIAILLFFLLKKERVLGINTEEKKEEINKEQNENKKYRETIYNLLNYIPEGIIILNKSKEIIFSNSSASKRFQTKLNENISGFLRNPDLLSSIEKAFNGENSNDLEIELRNPSVLRMNVTIYQDNHNLFFDEPSCLLFMRDLTEFHKFQQLKSDFVANVSH
;
A
#
# COMPACT_ATOMS: atom_id res chain seq x y z
N MET A 1 -5.19 -22.23 71.28
CA MET A 1 -4.47 -22.42 70.02
C MET A 1 -5.42 -22.66 68.80
N GLU A 2 -6.50 -23.40 68.94
CA GLU A 2 -7.44 -23.71 67.82
C GLU A 2 -8.16 -22.51 67.22
N LEU A 3 -8.56 -21.52 68.02
CA LEU A 3 -9.25 -20.33 67.54
C LEU A 3 -8.37 -19.51 66.55
N LEU A 4 -7.08 -19.42 66.82
CA LEU A 4 -6.13 -18.67 65.99
C LEU A 4 -5.91 -19.35 64.62
N THR A 5 -5.93 -20.69 64.57
CA THR A 5 -5.81 -21.45 63.31
C THR A 5 -7.06 -21.31 62.43
N TYR A 6 -8.26 -21.24 63.01
CA TYR A 6 -9.49 -20.99 62.28
C TYR A 6 -9.55 -19.59 61.66
N VAL A 7 -9.10 -18.58 62.44
CA VAL A 7 -9.02 -17.21 61.93
C VAL A 7 -8.04 -17.10 60.76
N LEU A 8 -6.88 -17.74 60.87
CA LEU A 8 -5.89 -17.77 59.80
C LEU A 8 -6.41 -18.42 58.52
N LEU A 9 -7.13 -19.56 58.63
CA LEU A 9 -7.73 -20.25 57.51
C LEU A 9 -8.78 -19.38 56.80
N ILE A 10 -9.61 -18.65 57.52
CA ILE A 10 -10.58 -17.73 56.97
C ILE A 10 -9.89 -16.60 56.16
N ILE A 11 -8.83 -16.02 56.71
CA ILE A 11 -8.06 -14.96 56.05
C ILE A 11 -7.45 -15.50 54.75
N ILE A 12 -6.86 -16.70 54.75
CA ILE A 12 -6.30 -17.34 53.54
C ILE A 12 -7.39 -17.59 52.51
N ALA A 13 -8.55 -18.07 52.90
CA ALA A 13 -9.67 -18.31 52.02
C ALA A 13 -10.17 -16.99 51.32
N ILE A 14 -10.25 -15.91 52.07
CA ILE A 14 -10.60 -14.57 51.56
C ILE A 14 -9.54 -14.08 50.57
N LEU A 15 -8.26 -14.20 50.90
CA LEU A 15 -7.17 -13.81 49.99
C LEU A 15 -7.17 -14.62 48.70
N LEU A 16 -7.36 -15.94 48.78
CA LEU A 16 -7.49 -16.80 47.59
C LEU A 16 -8.70 -16.43 46.75
N PHE A 17 -9.84 -16.12 47.36
CA PHE A 17 -11.03 -15.64 46.65
C PHE A 17 -10.77 -14.35 45.89
N PHE A 18 -10.08 -13.38 46.50
CA PHE A 18 -9.71 -12.12 45.83
C PHE A 18 -8.69 -12.33 44.71
N LEU A 19 -7.72 -13.20 44.85
CA LEU A 19 -6.75 -13.55 43.81
C LEU A 19 -7.43 -14.17 42.60
N LEU A 20 -8.28 -15.18 42.83
CA LEU A 20 -9.05 -15.84 41.75
C LEU A 20 -10.01 -14.88 41.03
N LYS A 21 -10.64 -13.97 41.79
CA LYS A 21 -11.49 -12.94 41.19
C LYS A 21 -10.69 -11.97 40.33
N LYS A 22 -9.49 -11.57 40.79
CA LYS A 22 -8.60 -10.68 40.01
C LYS A 22 -8.12 -11.35 38.72
N GLU A 23 -7.75 -12.62 38.74
CA GLU A 23 -7.35 -13.36 37.53
C GLU A 23 -8.51 -13.49 36.52
N ARG A 24 -9.74 -13.74 36.96
CA ARG A 24 -10.92 -13.78 36.07
C ARG A 24 -11.18 -12.45 35.40
N VAL A 25 -11.12 -11.35 36.14
CA VAL A 25 -11.35 -10.00 35.58
C VAL A 25 -10.25 -9.64 34.58
N LEU A 26 -9.00 -9.98 34.85
CA LEU A 26 -7.88 -9.77 33.93
C LEU A 26 -8.02 -10.64 32.67
N GLY A 27 -8.47 -11.90 32.81
CA GLY A 27 -8.70 -12.80 31.70
C GLY A 27 -9.83 -12.31 30.75
N ILE A 28 -10.95 -11.87 31.31
CA ILE A 28 -12.07 -11.31 30.54
C ILE A 28 -11.63 -10.07 29.76
N ASN A 29 -10.93 -9.12 30.41
CA ASN A 29 -10.45 -7.92 29.75
C ASN A 29 -9.44 -8.20 28.60
N THR A 30 -8.65 -9.28 28.72
CA THR A 30 -7.70 -9.66 27.66
C THR A 30 -8.39 -10.33 26.48
N GLU A 31 -9.46 -11.08 26.68
CA GLU A 31 -10.24 -11.72 25.63
C GLU A 31 -11.08 -10.69 24.86
N GLU A 32 -11.80 -9.81 25.55
CA GLU A 32 -12.55 -8.72 24.94
C GLU A 32 -11.65 -7.81 24.09
N LYS A 33 -10.47 -7.45 24.61
CA LYS A 33 -9.51 -6.63 23.87
C LYS A 33 -8.94 -7.35 22.63
N LYS A 34 -8.74 -8.68 22.69
CA LYS A 34 -8.33 -9.48 21.54
C LYS A 34 -9.42 -9.55 20.48
N GLU A 35 -10.68 -9.71 20.88
CA GLU A 35 -11.80 -9.71 19.94
C GLU A 35 -11.97 -8.37 19.25
N GLU A 36 -11.81 -7.27 19.98
CA GLU A 36 -11.88 -5.91 19.43
C GLU A 36 -10.74 -5.66 18.41
N ILE A 37 -9.50 -6.03 18.76
CA ILE A 37 -8.35 -5.94 17.84
C ILE A 37 -8.58 -6.80 16.58
N ASN A 38 -9.06 -8.03 16.75
CA ASN A 38 -9.34 -8.92 15.61
C ASN A 38 -10.45 -8.36 14.71
N LYS A 39 -11.47 -7.74 15.29
CA LYS A 39 -12.54 -7.11 14.53
C LYS A 39 -12.03 -5.92 13.73
N GLU A 40 -11.25 -5.05 14.35
CA GLU A 40 -10.63 -3.90 13.69
C GLU A 40 -9.68 -4.34 12.55
N GLN A 41 -8.87 -5.37 12.78
CA GLN A 41 -8.00 -5.94 11.74
C GLN A 41 -8.80 -6.52 10.56
N ASN A 42 -9.91 -7.21 10.83
CA ASN A 42 -10.77 -7.75 9.79
C ASN A 42 -11.48 -6.66 8.99
N GLU A 43 -11.94 -5.59 9.64
CA GLU A 43 -12.54 -4.45 8.97
C GLU A 43 -11.51 -3.74 8.07
N ASN A 44 -10.31 -3.48 8.57
CA ASN A 44 -9.22 -2.89 7.81
C ASN A 44 -8.83 -3.74 6.59
N LYS A 45 -8.77 -5.08 6.75
CA LYS A 45 -8.52 -6.00 5.65
C LYS A 45 -9.59 -5.90 4.57
N LYS A 46 -10.87 -5.88 4.97
CA LYS A 46 -12.00 -5.76 4.04
C LYS A 46 -11.97 -4.42 3.28
N TYR A 47 -11.62 -3.32 3.95
CA TYR A 47 -11.42 -2.02 3.31
C TYR A 47 -10.33 -2.08 2.26
N ARG A 48 -9.16 -2.63 2.58
CA ARG A 48 -8.04 -2.79 1.65
C ARG A 48 -8.43 -3.62 0.42
N GLU A 49 -9.08 -4.77 0.62
CA GLU A 49 -9.58 -5.60 -0.48
C GLU A 49 -10.56 -4.84 -1.38
N THR A 50 -11.44 -4.05 -0.80
CA THR A 50 -12.38 -3.22 -1.56
C THR A 50 -11.65 -2.17 -2.40
N ILE A 51 -10.68 -1.46 -1.81
CA ILE A 51 -9.86 -0.48 -2.53
C ILE A 51 -9.10 -1.16 -3.68
N TYR A 52 -8.45 -2.30 -3.44
CA TYR A 52 -7.73 -3.02 -4.49
C TYR A 52 -8.64 -3.47 -5.64
N ASN A 53 -9.84 -3.92 -5.32
CA ASN A 53 -10.83 -4.24 -6.34
C ASN A 53 -11.22 -3.02 -7.17
N LEU A 54 -11.45 -1.87 -6.55
CA LEU A 54 -11.73 -0.61 -7.25
C LEU A 54 -10.56 -0.18 -8.15
N LEU A 55 -9.33 -0.27 -7.66
CA LEU A 55 -8.14 0.07 -8.44
C LEU A 55 -7.97 -0.81 -9.68
N ASN A 56 -8.47 -2.06 -9.65
CA ASN A 56 -8.45 -2.96 -10.80
C ASN A 56 -9.41 -2.56 -11.94
N TYR A 57 -10.41 -1.73 -11.68
CA TYR A 57 -11.29 -1.19 -12.72
C TYR A 57 -10.71 0.06 -13.41
N ILE A 58 -9.62 0.63 -12.88
CA ILE A 58 -8.98 1.80 -13.45
C ILE A 58 -8.14 1.36 -14.66
N PRO A 59 -8.34 1.99 -15.86
CA PRO A 59 -7.63 1.61 -17.08
C PRO A 59 -6.15 2.01 -17.08
N GLU A 60 -5.78 3.03 -16.30
CA GLU A 60 -4.39 3.41 -16.11
C GLU A 60 -3.64 2.39 -15.25
N GLY A 61 -2.33 2.28 -15.46
CA GLY A 61 -1.48 1.42 -14.64
C GLY A 61 -1.30 2.01 -13.24
N ILE A 62 -1.55 1.20 -12.22
CA ILE A 62 -1.32 1.59 -10.82
C ILE A 62 -0.40 0.58 -10.18
N ILE A 63 0.70 1.08 -9.60
CA ILE A 63 1.65 0.29 -8.82
C ILE A 63 1.85 0.95 -7.46
N ILE A 64 1.85 0.17 -6.40
CA ILE A 64 2.20 0.64 -5.06
C ILE A 64 3.51 -0.03 -4.65
N LEU A 65 4.44 0.79 -4.15
CA LEU A 65 5.77 0.37 -3.73
C LEU A 65 5.96 0.58 -2.24
N ASN A 66 6.70 -0.34 -1.61
CA ASN A 66 7.25 -0.14 -0.29
C ASN A 66 8.54 0.71 -0.35
N LYS A 67 9.10 1.01 0.82
CA LYS A 67 10.33 1.81 0.95
C LYS A 67 11.57 1.18 0.29
N SER A 68 11.59 -0.16 0.12
CA SER A 68 12.62 -0.90 -0.62
C SER A 68 12.41 -0.87 -2.13
N LYS A 69 11.39 -0.13 -2.62
CA LYS A 69 10.97 -0.06 -4.03
C LYS A 69 10.46 -1.40 -4.58
N GLU A 70 9.97 -2.27 -3.70
CA GLU A 70 9.35 -3.53 -4.07
C GLU A 70 7.85 -3.31 -4.29
N ILE A 71 7.29 -4.04 -5.26
CA ILE A 71 5.88 -3.96 -5.61
C ILE A 71 5.06 -4.69 -4.56
N ILE A 72 4.22 -3.95 -3.85
CA ILE A 72 3.26 -4.49 -2.88
C ILE A 72 1.85 -4.59 -3.46
N PHE A 73 1.56 -3.82 -4.51
CA PHE A 73 0.33 -3.93 -5.29
C PHE A 73 0.58 -3.51 -6.73
N SER A 74 -0.11 -4.17 -7.66
CA SER A 74 -0.18 -3.78 -9.07
C SER A 74 -1.58 -4.09 -9.58
N ASN A 75 -2.26 -3.11 -10.18
CA ASN A 75 -3.58 -3.35 -10.75
C ASN A 75 -3.50 -4.17 -12.05
N SER A 76 -4.66 -4.65 -12.51
CA SER A 76 -4.76 -5.49 -13.72
C SER A 76 -4.15 -4.81 -14.96
N SER A 77 -4.26 -3.50 -15.09
CA SER A 77 -3.71 -2.73 -16.20
C SER A 77 -2.19 -2.71 -16.20
N ALA A 78 -1.58 -2.39 -15.06
CA ALA A 78 -0.11 -2.41 -14.90
C ALA A 78 0.46 -3.82 -15.05
N SER A 79 -0.18 -4.82 -14.42
CA SER A 79 0.28 -6.21 -14.47
C SER A 79 0.29 -6.78 -15.89
N LYS A 80 -0.75 -6.49 -16.69
CA LYS A 80 -0.81 -6.91 -18.09
C LYS A 80 0.24 -6.24 -18.97
N ARG A 81 0.52 -4.96 -18.71
CA ARG A 81 1.44 -4.15 -19.52
C ARG A 81 2.90 -4.44 -19.21
N PHE A 82 3.25 -4.58 -17.94
CA PHE A 82 4.63 -4.68 -17.48
C PHE A 82 4.99 -6.06 -16.95
N GLN A 83 4.05 -7.02 -16.91
CA GLN A 83 4.24 -8.34 -16.33
C GLN A 83 4.80 -8.28 -14.90
N THR A 84 4.30 -7.30 -14.13
CA THR A 84 4.75 -7.06 -12.76
C THR A 84 4.47 -8.25 -11.87
N LYS A 85 5.36 -8.52 -10.93
CA LYS A 85 5.18 -9.53 -9.89
C LYS A 85 5.31 -8.87 -8.51
N LEU A 86 4.52 -9.36 -7.57
CA LEU A 86 4.62 -8.89 -6.18
C LEU A 86 5.98 -9.24 -5.60
N ASN A 87 6.48 -8.37 -4.73
CA ASN A 87 7.77 -8.46 -4.05
C ASN A 87 9.00 -8.38 -4.99
N GLU A 88 8.81 -8.04 -6.28
CA GLU A 88 9.92 -7.69 -7.17
C GLU A 88 10.21 -6.18 -7.08
N ASN A 89 11.50 -5.83 -7.19
CA ASN A 89 11.90 -4.44 -7.22
C ASN A 89 11.53 -3.80 -8.57
N ILE A 90 10.96 -2.58 -8.54
CA ILE A 90 10.51 -1.88 -9.74
C ILE A 90 11.62 -1.68 -10.78
N SER A 91 12.88 -1.54 -10.37
CA SER A 91 14.02 -1.41 -11.27
C SER A 91 14.25 -2.65 -12.15
N GLY A 92 13.64 -3.79 -11.83
CA GLY A 92 13.70 -5.01 -12.61
C GLY A 92 13.09 -4.84 -14.02
N PHE A 93 12.05 -4.03 -14.15
CA PHE A 93 11.31 -3.83 -15.41
C PHE A 93 11.20 -2.35 -15.85
N LEU A 94 11.23 -1.39 -14.93
CA LEU A 94 11.22 0.05 -15.23
C LEU A 94 12.58 0.67 -14.89
N ARG A 95 13.55 0.55 -15.81
CA ARG A 95 14.94 1.02 -15.62
C ARG A 95 15.12 2.46 -16.11
N ASN A 96 14.24 3.36 -15.72
CA ASN A 96 14.38 4.78 -16.04
C ASN A 96 14.99 5.51 -14.85
N PRO A 97 16.17 6.18 -14.99
CA PRO A 97 16.84 6.87 -13.89
C PRO A 97 16.01 8.00 -13.28
N ASP A 98 15.28 8.77 -14.10
CA ASP A 98 14.46 9.88 -13.63
C ASP A 98 13.29 9.38 -12.81
N LEU A 99 12.67 8.26 -13.22
CA LEU A 99 11.61 7.61 -12.47
C LEU A 99 12.13 7.13 -11.10
N LEU A 100 13.26 6.42 -11.07
CA LEU A 100 13.83 5.91 -9.83
C LEU A 100 14.23 7.02 -8.87
N SER A 101 14.80 8.13 -9.39
CA SER A 101 15.10 9.33 -8.61
C SER A 101 13.83 9.99 -8.06
N SER A 102 12.77 10.08 -8.87
CA SER A 102 11.50 10.67 -8.45
C SER A 102 10.80 9.84 -7.36
N ILE A 103 10.90 8.50 -7.42
CA ILE A 103 10.41 7.61 -6.36
C ILE A 103 11.18 7.87 -5.05
N GLU A 104 12.50 8.03 -5.10
CA GLU A 104 13.31 8.36 -3.91
C GLU A 104 12.91 9.70 -3.29
N LYS A 105 12.73 10.73 -4.13
CA LYS A 105 12.27 12.04 -3.69
C LYS A 105 10.91 11.98 -3.02
N ALA A 106 9.97 11.22 -3.59
CA ALA A 106 8.66 11.03 -3.01
C ALA A 106 8.74 10.40 -1.60
N PHE A 107 9.59 9.38 -1.40
CA PHE A 107 9.79 8.80 -0.06
C PHE A 107 10.45 9.76 0.93
N ASN A 108 11.17 10.78 0.45
CA ASN A 108 11.75 11.83 1.28
C ASN A 108 10.79 13.01 1.56
N GLY A 109 9.54 12.91 1.12
CA GLY A 109 8.52 13.94 1.32
C GLY A 109 8.57 15.10 0.32
N GLU A 110 9.34 14.95 -0.75
CA GLU A 110 9.36 15.93 -1.84
C GLU A 110 8.15 15.68 -2.76
N ASN A 111 7.46 16.76 -3.15
CA ASN A 111 6.36 16.63 -4.10
C ASN A 111 6.87 16.10 -5.44
N SER A 112 6.27 15.02 -5.90
CA SER A 112 6.54 14.49 -7.23
C SER A 112 5.73 15.27 -8.25
N ASN A 113 6.43 15.78 -9.26
CA ASN A 113 5.79 16.32 -10.46
C ASN A 113 5.46 15.17 -11.43
N ASP A 114 4.52 15.43 -12.33
CA ASP A 114 4.28 14.55 -13.46
C ASP A 114 5.57 14.33 -14.25
N LEU A 115 5.93 13.09 -14.45
CA LEU A 115 7.13 12.69 -15.17
C LEU A 115 6.75 12.00 -16.47
N GLU A 116 7.18 12.54 -17.61
CA GLU A 116 7.04 11.84 -18.87
C GLU A 116 8.28 10.98 -19.12
N ILE A 117 8.08 9.68 -19.31
CA ILE A 117 9.13 8.69 -19.58
C ILE A 117 8.92 7.99 -20.89
N GLU A 118 10.01 7.66 -21.57
CA GLU A 118 10.01 6.82 -22.77
C GLU A 118 10.65 5.47 -22.43
N LEU A 119 9.91 4.39 -22.65
CA LEU A 119 10.38 3.02 -22.50
C LEU A 119 10.56 2.42 -23.89
N ARG A 120 11.69 1.72 -24.12
CA ARG A 120 12.05 1.16 -25.40
C ARG A 120 12.29 -0.34 -25.29
N ASN A 121 11.23 -1.13 -25.13
CA ASN A 121 11.33 -2.59 -25.20
C ASN A 121 9.95 -3.26 -25.15
N PRO A 122 9.49 -3.98 -26.16
CA PRO A 122 10.00 -4.11 -27.55
C PRO A 122 9.59 -2.93 -28.45
N SER A 123 8.64 -2.12 -28.05
CA SER A 123 8.14 -0.94 -28.77
C SER A 123 8.38 0.31 -27.94
N VAL A 124 8.38 1.48 -28.61
CA VAL A 124 8.42 2.75 -27.92
C VAL A 124 7.08 3.00 -27.22
N LEU A 125 7.13 3.10 -25.90
CA LEU A 125 5.99 3.40 -25.05
C LEU A 125 6.25 4.72 -24.32
N ARG A 126 5.42 5.72 -24.54
CA ARG A 126 5.47 7.02 -23.84
C ARG A 126 4.44 7.06 -22.75
N MET A 127 4.89 7.35 -21.54
CA MET A 127 4.05 7.33 -20.35
C MET A 127 4.22 8.60 -19.54
N ASN A 128 3.11 9.12 -19.05
CA ASN A 128 3.10 10.06 -17.95
C ASN A 128 2.99 9.27 -16.66
N VAL A 129 3.89 9.53 -15.72
CA VAL A 129 3.91 8.89 -14.39
C VAL A 129 3.78 9.96 -13.33
N THR A 130 2.73 9.86 -12.53
CA THR A 130 2.55 10.69 -11.33
C THR A 130 2.82 9.83 -10.11
N ILE A 131 3.60 10.34 -9.15
CA ILE A 131 3.98 9.62 -7.93
C ILE A 131 3.38 10.33 -6.73
N TYR A 132 2.64 9.59 -5.92
CA TYR A 132 2.04 10.06 -4.68
C TYR A 132 2.62 9.30 -3.50
N GLN A 133 3.08 10.02 -2.48
CA GLN A 133 3.45 9.41 -1.21
C GLN A 133 2.18 9.12 -0.40
N ASP A 134 2.07 7.93 0.16
CA ASP A 134 1.03 7.58 1.13
C ASP A 134 1.44 8.03 2.53
N ASN A 135 1.21 9.30 2.83
CA ASN A 135 1.54 9.91 4.13
C ASN A 135 0.67 9.41 5.29
N HIS A 136 -0.45 8.74 4.99
CA HIS A 136 -1.43 8.29 5.98
C HIS A 136 -1.41 6.78 6.16
N ASN A 137 -0.49 6.07 5.50
CA ASN A 137 -0.41 4.60 5.51
C ASN A 137 -1.76 3.94 5.16
N LEU A 138 -2.48 4.52 4.17
CA LEU A 138 -3.82 4.05 3.77
C LEU A 138 -3.79 2.66 3.15
N PHE A 139 -2.71 2.34 2.45
CA PHE A 139 -2.59 1.07 1.74
C PHE A 139 -1.90 0.00 2.58
N PHE A 140 -0.91 0.39 3.38
CA PHE A 140 -0.11 -0.51 4.22
C PHE A 140 0.24 0.18 5.53
N ASP A 141 0.60 -0.63 6.54
CA ASP A 141 1.07 -0.11 7.83
C ASP A 141 2.50 0.46 7.75
N GLU A 142 3.03 0.57 6.53
CA GLU A 142 4.36 1.10 6.22
C GLU A 142 4.25 2.25 5.20
N PRO A 143 5.21 3.19 5.21
CA PRO A 143 5.28 4.22 4.18
C PRO A 143 5.35 3.62 2.78
N SER A 144 4.45 4.05 1.91
CA SER A 144 4.33 3.56 0.54
C SER A 144 4.24 4.69 -0.47
N CYS A 145 4.54 4.39 -1.74
CA CYS A 145 4.36 5.30 -2.86
C CYS A 145 3.44 4.68 -3.89
N LEU A 146 2.45 5.47 -4.34
CA LEU A 146 1.54 5.14 -5.42
C LEU A 146 2.07 5.73 -6.72
N LEU A 147 2.32 4.88 -7.72
CA LEU A 147 2.64 5.28 -9.08
C LEU A 147 1.37 5.18 -9.94
N PHE A 148 0.97 6.28 -10.52
CA PHE A 148 -0.12 6.36 -11.47
C PHE A 148 0.45 6.55 -12.88
N MET A 149 0.21 5.60 -13.79
CA MET A 149 0.87 5.53 -15.09
C MET A 149 -0.14 5.58 -16.22
N ARG A 150 -0.08 6.65 -17.00
CA ARG A 150 -0.92 6.88 -18.18
C ARG A 150 -0.12 6.69 -19.47
N ASP A 151 -0.64 5.89 -20.37
CA ASP A 151 -0.06 5.72 -21.72
C ASP A 151 -0.41 6.91 -22.62
N LEU A 152 0.61 7.60 -23.09
CA LEU A 152 0.49 8.74 -24.01
C LEU A 152 0.91 8.39 -25.44
N THR A 153 1.21 7.13 -25.74
CA THR A 153 1.77 6.71 -27.03
C THR A 153 0.86 7.09 -28.20
N GLU A 154 -0.41 6.79 -28.11
CA GLU A 154 -1.37 7.12 -29.17
C GLU A 154 -1.61 8.64 -29.28
N PHE A 155 -1.60 9.36 -28.16
CA PHE A 155 -1.70 10.81 -28.15
C PHE A 155 -0.53 11.46 -28.90
N HIS A 156 0.70 11.04 -28.62
CA HIS A 156 1.89 11.55 -29.33
C HIS A 156 1.90 11.18 -30.80
N LYS A 157 1.49 9.97 -31.17
CA LYS A 157 1.32 9.59 -32.59
C LYS A 157 0.34 10.49 -33.32
N PHE A 158 -0.81 10.77 -32.70
CA PHE A 158 -1.81 11.67 -33.28
C PHE A 158 -1.28 13.10 -33.45
N GLN A 159 -0.56 13.61 -32.46
CA GLN A 159 0.09 14.92 -32.53
C GLN A 159 1.11 14.99 -33.66
N GLN A 160 1.91 13.94 -33.83
CA GLN A 160 2.89 13.86 -34.91
C GLN A 160 2.20 13.87 -36.30
N LEU A 161 1.18 13.01 -36.50
CA LEU A 161 0.41 12.97 -37.73
C LEU A 161 -0.23 14.33 -38.09
N LYS A 162 -0.76 15.03 -37.07
CA LYS A 162 -1.30 16.38 -37.26
C LYS A 162 -0.22 17.37 -37.67
N SER A 163 0.95 17.32 -37.07
CA SER A 163 2.08 18.19 -37.40
C SER A 163 2.56 17.96 -38.85
N ASP A 164 2.72 16.67 -39.23
CA ASP A 164 3.18 16.26 -40.55
C ASP A 164 2.16 16.67 -41.63
N PHE A 165 0.85 16.55 -41.32
CA PHE A 165 -0.21 17.00 -42.23
C PHE A 165 -0.12 18.51 -42.46
N VAL A 166 0.00 19.32 -41.42
CA VAL A 166 0.11 20.79 -41.54
C VAL A 166 1.37 21.17 -42.32
N ALA A 167 2.50 20.53 -42.07
CA ALA A 167 3.74 20.78 -42.80
C ALA A 167 3.60 20.47 -44.28
N ASN A 168 2.94 19.36 -44.66
CA ASN A 168 2.73 18.96 -46.05
C ASN A 168 1.72 19.83 -46.81
N VAL A 169 0.72 20.41 -46.10
CA VAL A 169 -0.28 21.30 -46.72
C VAL A 169 0.28 22.72 -46.90
N SER A 170 1.30 23.09 -46.15
CA SER A 170 1.92 24.43 -46.18
C SER A 170 3.02 24.56 -47.25
N HIS A 171 3.36 23.48 -47.94
CA HIS A 171 4.23 23.44 -49.11
C HIS A 171 3.39 23.31 -50.42
#